data_afc1e60e9421029f13183ee27e0ac033
#
_entry.id   afc1e60e9421029f13183ee27e0ac033
#
_cell.length_a   1.000
_cell.length_b   1.000
_cell.length_c   1.000
_cell.angle_alpha   90.00
_cell.angle_beta   90.00
_cell.angle_gamma   90.00
#
_symmetry.space_group_name_H-M   'P 1'
#
loop_
_entity.id
_entity.type
_entity.pdbx_description
1 polymer ?
#
loop_
_entity_poly.entity_id
_entity_poly.type
_entity_poly.pdbx_seq_one_letter_code
_entity_poly.pdbx_strand_id
1 'polypeptide(L)'
;MISSAILFSALELGFIYALVALALFLSFRVLNIADMTTDGAFTLGCAVSATFAVAGHPLLGIPAAMLAGACAGGVTAFLQTKLNIPSILAGIITNTGLYTVNLAVMGFSSNVNMMRADTLFSLLQPVLGKTFGKIIPVALIALLTGLLLALFLKTRIGLSIRATGDNPDMVRASSINTGFTITVGLCISNSLTALSGAVLAQYQKTADINLGTGMVIIGLASLIIGETLMPKGKTWVKILGAIAGSVVYRFIIAIALRLDLPSECLKLISAVIVALAIGLPAIQAGLKPKTSQGGK
;
A
#
# COMPACT_ATOMS: atom_id res chain seq x y z
N MET A 1 11.74 -29.01 4.41
CA MET A 1 10.46 -28.70 5.07
C MET A 1 10.38 -27.20 5.34
N ILE A 2 9.26 -26.53 5.06
CA ILE A 2 9.08 -25.10 5.36
C ILE A 2 8.87 -25.00 6.88
N SER A 3 9.76 -24.30 7.58
CA SER A 3 9.61 -24.07 9.02
C SER A 3 8.31 -23.29 9.28
N SER A 4 7.53 -23.68 10.27
CA SER A 4 6.30 -22.95 10.67
C SER A 4 6.56 -21.46 10.94
N ALA A 5 7.76 -21.12 11.43
CA ALA A 5 8.17 -19.74 11.67
C ALA A 5 8.20 -18.89 10.39
N ILE A 6 8.65 -19.46 9.25
CA ILE A 6 8.69 -18.76 7.96
C ILE A 6 7.27 -18.51 7.43
N LEU A 7 6.37 -19.49 7.60
CA LEU A 7 4.96 -19.34 7.21
C LEU A 7 4.29 -18.22 8.01
N PHE A 8 4.50 -18.18 9.31
CA PHE A 8 3.94 -17.13 10.17
C PHE A 8 4.50 -15.74 9.81
N SER A 9 5.83 -15.61 9.62
CA SER A 9 6.43 -14.33 9.21
C SER A 9 5.94 -13.86 7.82
N ALA A 10 5.74 -14.78 6.88
CA ALA A 10 5.20 -14.45 5.56
C ALA A 10 3.74 -13.96 5.65
N LEU A 11 2.91 -14.56 6.53
CA LEU A 11 1.55 -14.09 6.79
C LEU A 11 1.53 -12.71 7.45
N GLU A 12 2.36 -12.49 8.48
CA GLU A 12 2.46 -11.20 9.18
C GLU A 12 2.81 -10.08 8.20
N LEU A 13 3.89 -10.27 7.45
CA LEU A 13 4.30 -9.29 6.44
C LEU A 13 3.27 -9.18 5.30
N GLY A 14 2.62 -10.28 4.92
CA GLY A 14 1.55 -10.28 3.92
C GLY A 14 0.40 -9.35 4.30
N PHE A 15 -0.06 -9.39 5.54
CA PHE A 15 -1.11 -8.49 6.03
C PHE A 15 -0.63 -7.04 6.16
N ILE A 16 0.63 -6.79 6.57
CA ILE A 16 1.19 -5.43 6.62
C ILE A 16 1.19 -4.79 5.22
N TYR A 17 1.71 -5.50 4.21
CA TYR A 17 1.75 -4.99 2.85
C TYR A 17 0.39 -5.02 2.13
N ALA A 18 -0.60 -5.75 2.66
CA ALA A 18 -1.97 -5.65 2.18
C ALA A 18 -2.53 -4.24 2.31
N LEU A 19 -2.10 -3.46 3.31
CA LEU A 19 -2.48 -2.05 3.46
C LEU A 19 -1.97 -1.20 2.29
N VAL A 20 -0.74 -1.45 1.80
CA VAL A 20 -0.22 -0.79 0.58
C VAL A 20 -1.01 -1.24 -0.65
N ALA A 21 -1.34 -2.52 -0.76
CA ALA A 21 -2.15 -3.02 -1.86
C ALA A 21 -3.56 -2.39 -1.87
N LEU A 22 -4.17 -2.17 -0.70
CA LEU A 22 -5.44 -1.44 -0.56
C LEU A 22 -5.32 0.05 -0.92
N ALA A 23 -4.21 0.69 -0.55
CA ALA A 23 -3.92 2.07 -0.93
C ALA A 23 -3.82 2.21 -2.46
N LEU A 24 -3.04 1.33 -3.09
CA LEU A 24 -2.90 1.32 -4.55
C LEU A 24 -4.16 0.85 -5.28
N PHE A 25 -4.97 -0.02 -4.66
CA PHE A 25 -6.30 -0.32 -5.18
C PHE A 25 -7.14 0.95 -5.31
N LEU A 26 -7.10 1.84 -4.31
CA LEU A 26 -7.84 3.10 -4.34
C LEU A 26 -7.27 4.07 -5.40
N SER A 27 -5.94 4.29 -5.43
CA SER A 27 -5.33 5.24 -6.38
C SER A 27 -5.30 4.72 -7.81
N PHE A 28 -4.78 3.51 -8.05
CA PHE A 28 -4.60 2.97 -9.41
C PHE A 28 -5.87 2.39 -10.02
N ARG A 29 -6.69 1.68 -9.20
CA ARG A 29 -7.84 0.93 -9.73
C ARG A 29 -9.15 1.71 -9.66
N VAL A 30 -9.34 2.47 -8.59
CA VAL A 30 -10.58 3.23 -8.38
C VAL A 30 -10.49 4.63 -8.94
N LEU A 31 -9.41 5.38 -8.68
CA LEU A 31 -9.17 6.72 -9.22
C LEU A 31 -8.52 6.74 -10.60
N ASN A 32 -7.90 5.64 -11.01
CA ASN A 32 -7.10 5.54 -12.24
C ASN A 32 -5.97 6.58 -12.31
N ILE A 33 -5.34 6.84 -11.16
CA ILE A 33 -4.23 7.78 -10.99
C ILE A 33 -2.98 7.02 -10.58
N ALA A 34 -1.89 7.21 -11.34
CA ALA A 34 -0.58 6.68 -10.98
C ALA A 34 0.04 7.57 -9.88
N ASP A 35 -0.06 7.12 -8.64
CA ASP A 35 0.50 7.82 -7.48
C ASP A 35 1.89 7.29 -7.13
N MET A 36 2.91 8.09 -7.42
CA MET A 36 4.31 7.79 -7.08
C MET A 36 4.74 8.34 -5.71
N THR A 37 3.81 8.95 -4.96
CA THR A 37 4.07 9.43 -3.59
C THR A 37 4.15 8.28 -2.58
N THR A 38 3.63 7.12 -2.93
CA THR A 38 3.49 5.94 -2.08
C THR A 38 4.80 5.56 -1.36
N ASP A 39 5.94 5.55 -2.06
CA ASP A 39 7.24 5.19 -1.46
C ASP A 39 7.62 6.15 -0.33
N GLY A 40 7.51 7.46 -0.57
CA GLY A 40 7.79 8.49 0.44
C GLY A 40 6.79 8.50 1.59
N ALA A 41 5.49 8.31 1.29
CA ALA A 41 4.44 8.26 2.30
C ALA A 41 4.57 7.02 3.20
N PHE A 42 5.02 5.89 2.66
CA PHE A 42 5.33 4.70 3.45
C PHE A 42 6.46 4.98 4.45
N THR A 43 7.57 5.55 3.97
CA THR A 43 8.71 5.93 4.82
C THR A 43 8.31 6.97 5.85
N LEU A 44 7.43 7.95 5.48
CA LEU A 44 6.88 8.94 6.43
C LEU A 44 6.11 8.25 7.55
N GLY A 45 5.30 7.25 7.22
CA GLY A 45 4.60 6.43 8.20
C GLY A 45 5.54 5.71 9.15
N CYS A 46 6.62 5.11 8.61
CA CYS A 46 7.67 4.49 9.43
C CYS A 46 8.33 5.51 10.37
N ALA A 47 8.74 6.67 9.85
CA ALA A 47 9.44 7.72 10.59
C ALA A 47 8.59 8.28 11.73
N VAL A 48 7.36 8.68 11.45
CA VAL A 48 6.43 9.22 12.45
C VAL A 48 6.13 8.20 13.53
N SER A 49 5.79 6.96 13.15
CA SER A 49 5.49 5.91 14.13
C SER A 49 6.70 5.57 15.01
N ALA A 50 7.91 5.58 14.43
CA ALA A 50 9.14 5.33 15.17
C ALA A 50 9.44 6.43 16.20
N THR A 51 9.32 7.69 15.81
CA THR A 51 9.56 8.83 16.72
C THR A 51 8.56 8.85 17.88
N PHE A 52 7.27 8.59 17.62
CA PHE A 52 6.28 8.47 18.69
C PHE A 52 6.52 7.26 19.60
N ALA A 53 6.96 6.13 19.07
CA ALA A 53 7.29 4.96 19.88
C ALA A 53 8.49 5.21 20.79
N VAL A 54 9.54 5.88 20.27
CA VAL A 54 10.71 6.29 21.08
C VAL A 54 10.33 7.33 22.16
N ALA A 55 9.34 8.19 21.86
CA ALA A 55 8.76 9.13 22.83
C ALA A 55 7.85 8.48 23.89
N GLY A 56 7.66 7.15 23.87
CA GLY A 56 6.83 6.41 24.84
C GLY A 56 5.34 6.33 24.49
N HIS A 57 4.93 6.77 23.31
CA HIS A 57 3.53 6.78 22.86
C HIS A 57 3.30 5.95 21.57
N PRO A 58 3.57 4.63 21.56
CA PRO A 58 3.51 3.80 20.35
C PRO A 58 2.12 3.76 19.70
N LEU A 59 1.05 3.79 20.49
CA LEU A 59 -0.33 3.75 19.97
C LEU A 59 -0.72 5.04 19.26
N LEU A 60 -0.26 6.20 19.74
CA LEU A 60 -0.51 7.49 19.10
C LEU A 60 0.30 7.67 17.80
N GLY A 61 1.41 6.94 17.65
CA GLY A 61 2.21 6.94 16.44
C GLY A 61 1.45 6.46 15.19
N ILE A 62 0.48 5.55 15.35
CA ILE A 62 -0.30 5.00 14.23
C ILE A 62 -1.24 6.05 13.62
N PRO A 63 -2.17 6.68 14.39
CA PRO A 63 -3.03 7.72 13.81
C PRO A 63 -2.24 8.97 13.37
N ALA A 64 -1.15 9.33 14.06
CA ALA A 64 -0.29 10.41 13.65
C ALA A 64 0.36 10.13 12.28
N ALA A 65 0.83 8.91 12.04
CA ALA A 65 1.35 8.48 10.75
C ALA A 65 0.29 8.53 9.64
N MET A 66 -0.95 8.11 9.93
CA MET A 66 -2.06 8.20 8.99
C MET A 66 -2.36 9.65 8.59
N LEU A 67 -2.36 10.59 9.55
CA LEU A 67 -2.55 12.01 9.28
C LEU A 67 -1.40 12.60 8.46
N ALA A 68 -0.16 12.25 8.79
CA ALA A 68 1.00 12.69 8.03
C ALA A 68 0.95 12.18 6.58
N GLY A 69 0.56 10.91 6.36
CA GLY A 69 0.34 10.35 5.04
C GLY A 69 -0.80 11.04 4.28
N ALA A 70 -1.91 11.36 4.96
CA ALA A 70 -3.01 12.13 4.37
C ALA A 70 -2.54 13.53 3.92
N CYS A 71 -1.71 14.21 4.71
CA CYS A 71 -1.11 15.49 4.33
C CYS A 71 -0.21 15.35 3.09
N ALA A 72 0.61 14.31 3.02
CA ALA A 72 1.46 14.02 1.86
C ALA A 72 0.61 13.81 0.59
N GLY A 73 -0.45 13.00 0.69
CA GLY A 73 -1.43 12.83 -0.39
C GLY A 73 -2.14 14.13 -0.78
N GLY A 74 -2.43 14.99 0.20
CA GLY A 74 -3.00 16.32 -0.02
C GLY A 74 -2.07 17.24 -0.82
N VAL A 75 -0.77 17.21 -0.54
CA VAL A 75 0.24 17.97 -1.33
C VAL A 75 0.26 17.47 -2.76
N THR A 76 0.33 16.17 -2.99
CA THR A 76 0.29 15.58 -4.34
C THR A 76 -0.98 15.96 -5.08
N ALA A 77 -2.12 15.88 -4.42
CA ALA A 77 -3.41 16.27 -4.99
C ALA A 77 -3.48 17.77 -5.32
N PHE A 78 -2.91 18.61 -4.48
CA PHE A 78 -2.81 20.06 -4.74
C PHE A 78 -2.01 20.33 -6.01
N LEU A 79 -0.85 19.70 -6.17
CA LEU A 79 -0.02 19.81 -7.39
C LEU A 79 -0.79 19.39 -8.64
N GLN A 80 -1.57 18.31 -8.56
CA GLN A 80 -2.36 17.80 -9.69
C GLN A 80 -3.57 18.67 -10.00
N THR A 81 -4.35 19.08 -8.99
CA THR A 81 -5.66 19.69 -9.20
C THR A 81 -5.62 21.21 -9.33
N LYS A 82 -4.64 21.88 -8.69
CA LYS A 82 -4.49 23.34 -8.71
C LYS A 82 -3.42 23.81 -9.69
N LEU A 83 -2.31 23.08 -9.77
CA LEU A 83 -1.20 23.45 -10.66
C LEU A 83 -1.25 22.68 -11.99
N ASN A 84 -2.23 21.78 -12.18
CA ASN A 84 -2.40 20.94 -13.37
C ASN A 84 -1.13 20.15 -13.77
N ILE A 85 -0.34 19.75 -12.76
CA ILE A 85 0.85 18.92 -12.98
C ILE A 85 0.41 17.48 -13.25
N PRO A 86 0.96 16.79 -14.26
CA PRO A 86 0.66 15.38 -14.51
C PRO A 86 0.87 14.51 -13.27
N SER A 87 -0.02 13.52 -13.02
CA SER A 87 -0.07 12.74 -11.78
C SER A 87 1.27 12.08 -11.41
N ILE A 88 1.93 11.47 -12.38
CA ILE A 88 3.24 10.82 -12.19
C ILE A 88 4.28 11.84 -11.72
N LEU A 89 4.34 13.00 -12.37
CA LEU A 89 5.30 14.05 -12.03
C LEU A 89 5.02 14.66 -10.66
N ALA A 90 3.75 14.94 -10.34
CA ALA A 90 3.35 15.43 -9.02
C ALA A 90 3.75 14.44 -7.91
N GLY A 91 3.55 13.13 -8.13
CA GLY A 91 3.97 12.09 -7.21
C GLY A 91 5.48 12.04 -7.01
N ILE A 92 6.27 12.15 -8.10
CA ILE A 92 7.74 12.17 -8.02
C ILE A 92 8.24 13.40 -7.26
N ILE A 93 7.69 14.59 -7.55
CA ILE A 93 8.04 15.84 -6.85
C ILE A 93 7.76 15.70 -5.34
N THR A 94 6.57 15.24 -4.98
CA THR A 94 6.20 15.05 -3.57
C THR A 94 7.08 13.99 -2.90
N ASN A 95 7.34 12.87 -3.56
CA ASN A 95 8.20 11.81 -3.05
C ASN A 95 9.63 12.31 -2.76
N THR A 96 10.18 13.11 -3.67
CA THR A 96 11.51 13.73 -3.51
C THR A 96 11.52 14.70 -2.32
N GLY A 97 10.48 15.52 -2.17
CA GLY A 97 10.34 16.42 -1.03
C GLY A 97 10.17 15.67 0.29
N LEU A 98 9.40 14.57 0.28
CA LEU A 98 9.19 13.73 1.45
C LEU A 98 10.48 13.09 1.97
N TYR A 99 11.49 12.86 1.14
CA TYR A 99 12.78 12.36 1.60
C TYR A 99 13.38 13.24 2.70
N THR A 100 13.40 14.55 2.48
CA THR A 100 13.91 15.52 3.47
C THR A 100 12.99 15.62 4.68
N VAL A 101 11.68 15.58 4.50
CA VAL A 101 10.70 15.58 5.60
C VAL A 101 10.87 14.34 6.47
N ASN A 102 11.03 13.18 5.87
CA ASN A 102 11.27 11.92 6.57
C ASN A 102 12.55 11.98 7.39
N LEU A 103 13.63 12.50 6.79
CA LEU A 103 14.91 12.67 7.46
C LEU A 103 14.79 13.65 8.65
N ALA A 104 14.06 14.76 8.49
CA ALA A 104 13.82 15.74 9.57
C ALA A 104 12.99 15.13 10.72
N VAL A 105 11.94 14.35 10.41
CA VAL A 105 11.13 13.62 11.42
C VAL A 105 11.97 12.60 12.18
N MET A 106 12.94 11.96 11.51
CA MET A 106 13.87 11.01 12.12
C MET A 106 15.05 11.68 12.85
N GLY A 107 15.03 13.02 13.04
CA GLY A 107 16.10 13.76 13.70
C GLY A 107 17.39 13.81 12.90
N PHE A 108 17.30 13.89 11.56
CA PHE A 108 18.41 13.85 10.60
C PHE A 108 19.28 12.60 10.71
N SER A 109 18.71 11.50 11.21
CA SER A 109 19.32 10.17 11.21
C SER A 109 18.70 9.32 10.10
N SER A 110 19.50 8.53 9.40
CA SER A 110 19.01 7.60 8.37
C SER A 110 18.26 6.39 8.96
N ASN A 111 18.43 6.13 10.25
CA ASN A 111 17.80 4.99 10.93
C ASN A 111 17.40 5.36 12.36
N VAL A 112 16.19 4.97 12.76
CA VAL A 112 15.69 5.10 14.13
C VAL A 112 15.50 3.71 14.72
N ASN A 113 16.20 3.41 15.81
CA ASN A 113 16.16 2.13 16.49
C ASN A 113 15.13 2.18 17.65
N MET A 114 14.17 1.27 17.64
CA MET A 114 13.09 1.14 18.65
C MET A 114 13.25 -0.12 19.51
N MET A 115 14.44 -0.74 19.57
CA MET A 115 14.61 -2.01 20.31
C MET A 115 14.27 -1.89 21.80
N ARG A 116 14.49 -0.69 22.38
CA ARG A 116 14.20 -0.39 23.80
C ARG A 116 12.83 0.26 24.01
N ALA A 117 12.14 0.65 22.93
CA ALA A 117 10.84 1.30 23.01
C ALA A 117 9.72 0.25 23.01
N ASP A 118 8.63 0.60 23.68
CA ASP A 118 7.41 -0.17 23.59
C ASP A 118 6.79 -0.01 22.20
N THR A 119 6.20 -1.08 21.71
CA THR A 119 5.51 -1.12 20.42
C THR A 119 4.10 -1.68 20.61
N LEU A 120 3.21 -1.48 19.65
CA LEU A 120 1.89 -2.12 19.64
C LEU A 120 2.00 -3.65 19.94
N PHE A 121 3.01 -4.28 19.35
CA PHE A 121 3.22 -5.72 19.48
C PHE A 121 3.75 -6.11 20.87
N SER A 122 4.65 -5.31 21.48
CA SER A 122 5.15 -5.58 22.83
C SER A 122 4.04 -5.45 23.88
N LEU A 123 3.10 -4.53 23.68
CA LEU A 123 1.94 -4.35 24.56
C LEU A 123 0.89 -5.47 24.45
N LEU A 124 0.75 -6.08 23.27
CA LEU A 124 -0.23 -7.13 23.03
C LEU A 124 0.31 -8.55 23.27
N GLN A 125 1.63 -8.75 23.25
CA GLN A 125 2.26 -10.06 23.51
C GLN A 125 1.88 -10.71 24.85
N PRO A 126 1.76 -9.99 25.98
CA PRO A 126 1.38 -10.60 27.25
C PRO A 126 -0.02 -11.21 27.24
N VAL A 127 -0.93 -10.65 26.43
CA VAL A 127 -2.35 -11.07 26.35
C VAL A 127 -2.54 -12.21 25.34
N LEU A 128 -1.86 -12.15 24.18
CA LEU A 128 -2.11 -13.03 23.03
C LEU A 128 -1.02 -14.10 22.83
N GLY A 129 0.05 -14.08 23.65
CA GLY A 129 1.17 -15.00 23.51
C GLY A 129 2.14 -14.58 22.38
N LYS A 130 3.33 -15.23 22.33
CA LYS A 130 4.42 -14.81 21.43
C LYS A 130 4.10 -14.96 19.94
N THR A 131 3.39 -16.00 19.52
CA THR A 131 3.09 -16.27 18.10
C THR A 131 1.86 -15.50 17.63
N PHE A 132 0.77 -15.57 18.39
CA PHE A 132 -0.49 -14.92 18.02
C PHE A 132 -0.49 -13.40 18.29
N GLY A 133 0.37 -12.91 19.18
CA GLY A 133 0.51 -11.49 19.53
C GLY A 133 0.99 -10.60 18.39
N LYS A 134 1.51 -11.17 17.29
CA LYS A 134 1.89 -10.43 16.09
C LYS A 134 0.86 -10.60 14.97
N ILE A 135 0.43 -11.81 14.68
CA ILE A 135 -0.46 -12.13 13.56
C ILE A 135 -1.84 -11.49 13.75
N ILE A 136 -2.44 -11.67 14.94
CA ILE A 136 -3.82 -11.23 15.20
C ILE A 136 -3.97 -9.70 15.02
N PRO A 137 -3.11 -8.85 15.64
CA PRO A 137 -3.23 -7.40 15.46
C PRO A 137 -3.08 -6.96 14.01
N VAL A 138 -2.10 -7.53 13.28
CA VAL A 138 -1.85 -7.15 11.88
C VAL A 138 -3.00 -7.58 10.98
N ALA A 139 -3.50 -8.81 11.14
CA ALA A 139 -4.65 -9.31 10.40
C ALA A 139 -5.91 -8.48 10.70
N LEU A 140 -6.14 -8.14 11.98
CA LEU A 140 -7.26 -7.30 12.39
C LEU A 140 -7.19 -5.91 11.75
N ILE A 141 -6.02 -5.27 11.78
CA ILE A 141 -5.80 -3.96 11.15
C ILE A 141 -6.08 -4.04 9.65
N ALA A 142 -5.53 -5.03 8.95
CA ALA A 142 -5.71 -5.19 7.51
C ALA A 142 -7.17 -5.46 7.13
N LEU A 143 -7.86 -6.34 7.85
CA LEU A 143 -9.27 -6.67 7.60
C LEU A 143 -10.20 -5.50 7.94
N LEU A 144 -9.97 -4.84 9.08
CA LEU A 144 -10.75 -3.65 9.49
C LEU A 144 -10.58 -2.52 8.47
N THR A 145 -9.34 -2.25 8.06
CA THR A 145 -9.05 -1.23 7.03
C THR A 145 -9.70 -1.58 5.70
N GLY A 146 -9.63 -2.85 5.27
CA GLY A 146 -10.31 -3.32 4.07
C GLY A 146 -11.84 -3.16 4.16
N LEU A 147 -12.44 -3.47 5.31
CA LEU A 147 -13.86 -3.26 5.57
C LEU A 147 -14.24 -1.79 5.53
N LEU A 148 -13.48 -0.93 6.22
CA LEU A 148 -13.71 0.52 6.22
C LEU A 148 -13.59 1.10 4.80
N LEU A 149 -12.61 0.67 4.01
CA LEU A 149 -12.47 1.07 2.61
C LEU A 149 -13.65 0.59 1.77
N ALA A 150 -14.13 -0.64 1.98
CA ALA A 150 -15.31 -1.17 1.28
C ALA A 150 -16.58 -0.39 1.60
N LEU A 151 -16.77 0.00 2.86
CA LEU A 151 -17.89 0.83 3.30
C LEU A 151 -17.76 2.26 2.76
N PHE A 152 -16.58 2.85 2.82
CA PHE A 152 -16.29 4.18 2.28
C PHE A 152 -16.63 4.26 0.79
N LEU A 153 -16.24 3.27 -0.02
CA LEU A 153 -16.52 3.24 -1.45
C LEU A 153 -18.01 3.08 -1.80
N LYS A 154 -18.87 2.78 -0.82
CA LYS A 154 -20.33 2.80 -0.97
C LYS A 154 -20.95 4.15 -0.60
N THR A 155 -20.23 5.05 0.05
CA THR A 155 -20.71 6.39 0.39
C THR A 155 -20.83 7.27 -0.87
N ARG A 156 -21.54 8.41 -0.75
CA ARG A 156 -21.66 9.38 -1.85
C ARG A 156 -20.31 9.85 -2.37
N ILE A 157 -19.36 10.13 -1.46
CA ILE A 157 -17.99 10.53 -1.82
C ILE A 157 -17.27 9.38 -2.52
N GLY A 158 -17.34 8.16 -1.99
CA GLY A 158 -16.71 6.99 -2.61
C GLY A 158 -17.27 6.67 -4.00
N LEU A 159 -18.58 6.85 -4.22
CA LEU A 159 -19.19 6.71 -5.55
C LEU A 159 -18.71 7.80 -6.51
N SER A 160 -18.58 9.05 -6.03
CA SER A 160 -18.03 10.16 -6.83
C SER A 160 -16.57 9.91 -7.21
N ILE A 161 -15.76 9.37 -6.30
CA ILE A 161 -14.35 8.98 -6.57
C ILE A 161 -14.30 7.91 -7.67
N ARG A 162 -15.15 6.88 -7.60
CA ARG A 162 -15.22 5.84 -8.63
C ARG A 162 -15.64 6.40 -9.98
N ALA A 163 -16.68 7.24 -10.01
CA ALA A 163 -17.14 7.89 -11.23
C ALA A 163 -16.03 8.79 -11.83
N THR A 164 -15.26 9.50 -10.98
CA THR A 164 -14.12 10.34 -11.43
C THR A 164 -13.02 9.49 -12.07
N GLY A 165 -12.74 8.30 -11.54
CA GLY A 165 -11.77 7.39 -12.13
C GLY A 165 -12.23 6.77 -13.46
N ASP A 166 -13.54 6.52 -13.60
CA ASP A 166 -14.10 5.96 -14.83
C ASP A 166 -14.16 7.02 -15.96
N ASN A 167 -14.67 8.23 -15.68
CA ASN A 167 -14.74 9.34 -16.65
C ASN A 167 -14.83 10.69 -15.95
N PRO A 168 -13.71 11.42 -15.81
CA PRO A 168 -13.67 12.71 -15.12
C PRO A 168 -14.50 13.81 -15.82
N ASP A 169 -14.62 13.77 -17.16
CA ASP A 169 -15.36 14.79 -17.90
C ASP A 169 -16.88 14.65 -17.70
N MET A 170 -17.38 13.42 -17.66
CA MET A 170 -18.77 13.14 -17.32
C MET A 170 -19.12 13.62 -15.89
N VAL A 171 -18.18 13.41 -14.95
CA VAL A 171 -18.37 13.82 -13.56
C VAL A 171 -18.41 15.36 -13.43
N ARG A 172 -17.57 16.08 -14.18
CA ARG A 172 -17.60 17.55 -14.27
C ARG A 172 -18.94 18.04 -14.83
N ALA A 173 -19.45 17.41 -15.89
CA ALA A 173 -20.76 17.73 -16.46
C ALA A 173 -21.90 17.50 -15.48
N SER A 174 -21.74 16.59 -14.50
CA SER A 174 -22.69 16.32 -13.43
C SER A 174 -22.53 17.26 -12.20
N SER A 175 -21.81 18.38 -12.35
CA SER A 175 -21.56 19.39 -11.29
C SER A 175 -20.79 18.86 -10.08
N ILE A 176 -20.09 17.75 -10.19
CA ILE A 176 -19.23 17.19 -9.15
C ILE A 176 -17.80 17.73 -9.32
N ASN A 177 -17.22 18.25 -8.25
CA ASN A 177 -15.86 18.76 -8.28
C ASN A 177 -14.84 17.60 -8.30
N THR A 178 -14.27 17.35 -9.49
CA THR A 178 -13.26 16.29 -9.69
C THR A 178 -11.98 16.56 -8.91
N GLY A 179 -11.58 17.83 -8.70
CA GLY A 179 -10.43 18.18 -7.87
C GLY A 179 -10.62 17.75 -6.42
N PHE A 180 -11.81 17.89 -5.86
CA PHE A 180 -12.15 17.43 -4.51
C PHE A 180 -12.10 15.90 -4.41
N THR A 181 -12.69 15.19 -5.37
CA THR A 181 -12.69 13.71 -5.37
C THR A 181 -11.28 13.12 -5.49
N ILE A 182 -10.43 13.71 -6.34
CA ILE A 182 -9.01 13.34 -6.47
C ILE A 182 -8.27 13.60 -5.15
N THR A 183 -8.47 14.77 -4.53
CA THR A 183 -7.80 15.12 -3.27
C THR A 183 -8.16 14.14 -2.17
N VAL A 184 -9.45 13.87 -1.96
CA VAL A 184 -9.90 12.92 -0.92
C VAL A 184 -9.35 11.52 -1.18
N GLY A 185 -9.37 11.06 -2.43
CA GLY A 185 -8.88 9.74 -2.78
C GLY A 185 -7.37 9.58 -2.55
N LEU A 186 -6.55 10.58 -2.94
CA LEU A 186 -5.10 10.56 -2.71
C LEU A 186 -4.75 10.71 -1.22
N CYS A 187 -5.49 11.54 -0.46
CA CYS A 187 -5.31 11.63 1.00
C CYS A 187 -5.56 10.28 1.68
N ILE A 188 -6.64 9.59 1.34
CA ILE A 188 -6.95 8.28 1.92
C ILE A 188 -5.93 7.23 1.47
N SER A 189 -5.57 7.18 0.20
CA SER A 189 -4.56 6.25 -0.32
C SER A 189 -3.23 6.40 0.42
N ASN A 190 -2.69 7.61 0.52
CA ASN A 190 -1.42 7.85 1.21
C ASN A 190 -1.51 7.67 2.73
N SER A 191 -2.69 7.91 3.33
CA SER A 191 -2.97 7.57 4.74
C SER A 191 -2.85 6.07 4.99
N LEU A 192 -3.41 5.23 4.11
CA LEU A 192 -3.32 3.76 4.18
C LEU A 192 -1.87 3.28 3.98
N THR A 193 -1.15 3.91 3.05
CA THR A 193 0.26 3.63 2.83
C THR A 193 1.10 3.94 4.07
N ALA A 194 0.89 5.10 4.67
CA ALA A 194 1.58 5.49 5.90
C ALA A 194 1.20 4.59 7.10
N LEU A 195 -0.06 4.13 7.16
CA LEU A 195 -0.48 3.13 8.15
C LEU A 195 0.33 1.83 8.00
N SER A 196 0.53 1.36 6.77
CA SER A 196 1.37 0.18 6.52
C SER A 196 2.80 0.38 6.99
N GLY A 197 3.40 1.54 6.68
CA GLY A 197 4.74 1.91 7.15
C GLY A 197 4.83 1.97 8.67
N ALA A 198 3.84 2.58 9.33
CA ALA A 198 3.78 2.68 10.79
C ALA A 198 3.74 1.30 11.46
N VAL A 199 2.92 0.40 10.96
CA VAL A 199 2.81 -0.98 11.48
C VAL A 199 4.09 -1.76 11.21
N LEU A 200 4.71 -1.60 10.02
CA LEU A 200 5.97 -2.26 9.70
C LEU A 200 7.11 -1.82 10.61
N ALA A 201 7.26 -0.51 10.83
CA ALA A 201 8.32 0.01 11.70
C ALA A 201 8.20 -0.53 13.13
N GLN A 202 7.00 -0.56 13.70
CA GLN A 202 6.77 -1.15 15.02
C GLN A 202 6.97 -2.68 15.04
N TYR A 203 6.65 -3.37 13.92
CA TYR A 203 6.87 -4.80 13.78
C TYR A 203 8.36 -5.15 13.75
N GLN A 204 9.16 -4.43 12.97
CA GLN A 204 10.61 -4.64 12.82
C GLN A 204 11.41 -4.00 13.95
N LYS A 205 10.81 -3.10 14.74
CA LYS A 205 11.46 -2.27 15.77
C LYS A 205 12.60 -1.41 15.22
N THR A 206 12.51 -1.03 13.97
CA THR A 206 13.45 -0.13 13.29
C THR A 206 12.75 0.62 12.16
N ALA A 207 13.14 1.85 11.94
CA ALA A 207 12.75 2.64 10.78
C ALA A 207 13.99 3.11 10.04
N ASP A 208 14.08 2.85 8.74
CA ASP A 208 15.15 3.28 7.86
C ASP A 208 14.58 4.15 6.75
N ILE A 209 15.33 5.16 6.31
CA ILE A 209 14.91 6.12 5.29
C ILE A 209 14.59 5.47 3.93
N ASN A 210 15.16 4.30 3.65
CA ASN A 210 14.99 3.58 2.40
C ASN A 210 13.91 2.48 2.44
N LEU A 211 13.20 2.30 3.57
CA LEU A 211 12.20 1.25 3.73
C LEU A 211 11.05 1.34 2.72
N GLY A 212 10.70 2.54 2.30
CA GLY A 212 9.64 2.77 1.31
C GLY A 212 10.06 2.54 -0.13
N THR A 213 11.36 2.40 -0.42
CA THR A 213 11.85 2.29 -1.79
C THR A 213 11.35 1.02 -2.48
N GLY A 214 10.51 1.18 -3.52
CA GLY A 214 9.94 0.08 -4.30
C GLY A 214 8.61 -0.46 -3.73
N MET A 215 8.00 0.21 -2.76
CA MET A 215 6.70 -0.20 -2.21
C MET A 215 5.57 -0.13 -3.24
N VAL A 216 5.64 0.82 -4.18
CA VAL A 216 4.72 0.88 -5.33
C VAL A 216 4.73 -0.44 -6.09
N ILE A 217 5.92 -0.98 -6.38
CA ILE A 217 6.08 -2.22 -7.15
C ILE A 217 5.49 -3.41 -6.37
N ILE A 218 5.80 -3.51 -5.08
CA ILE A 218 5.31 -4.58 -4.20
C ILE A 218 3.78 -4.52 -4.09
N GLY A 219 3.23 -3.33 -3.91
CA GLY A 219 1.79 -3.14 -3.79
C GLY A 219 1.05 -3.42 -5.09
N LEU A 220 1.58 -2.99 -6.26
CA LEU A 220 1.01 -3.31 -7.57
C LEU A 220 1.08 -4.80 -7.88
N ALA A 221 2.21 -5.47 -7.55
CA ALA A 221 2.32 -6.91 -7.68
C ALA A 221 1.23 -7.63 -6.88
N SER A 222 1.09 -7.24 -5.62
CA SER A 222 0.07 -7.78 -4.72
C SER A 222 -1.35 -7.57 -5.27
N LEU A 223 -1.62 -6.37 -5.78
CA LEU A 223 -2.91 -6.02 -6.37
C LEU A 223 -3.22 -6.87 -7.61
N ILE A 224 -2.28 -7.01 -8.54
CA ILE A 224 -2.46 -7.75 -9.79
C ILE A 224 -2.63 -9.25 -9.51
N ILE A 225 -1.83 -9.82 -8.59
CA ILE A 225 -2.02 -11.21 -8.14
C ILE A 225 -3.42 -11.38 -7.53
N GLY A 226 -3.86 -10.43 -6.71
CA GLY A 226 -5.20 -10.45 -6.11
C GLY A 226 -6.32 -10.38 -7.15
N GLU A 227 -6.17 -9.56 -8.18
CA GLU A 227 -7.14 -9.48 -9.29
C GLU A 227 -7.16 -10.76 -10.13
N THR A 228 -6.02 -11.41 -10.31
CA THR A 228 -5.94 -12.68 -11.02
C THR A 228 -6.63 -13.81 -10.24
N LEU A 229 -6.51 -13.79 -8.90
CA LEU A 229 -7.19 -14.76 -8.03
C LEU A 229 -8.71 -14.55 -7.99
N MET A 230 -9.16 -13.29 -8.07
CA MET A 230 -10.57 -12.91 -7.97
C MET A 230 -10.99 -12.00 -9.15
N PRO A 231 -11.03 -12.50 -10.40
CA PRO A 231 -11.21 -11.67 -11.60
C PRO A 231 -12.60 -11.07 -11.74
N LYS A 232 -13.63 -11.70 -11.14
CA LYS A 232 -15.03 -11.27 -11.24
C LYS A 232 -15.60 -11.03 -9.84
N GLY A 233 -16.22 -9.87 -9.61
CA GLY A 233 -16.88 -9.63 -8.33
C GLY A 233 -17.19 -8.17 -8.03
N LYS A 234 -17.98 -7.99 -6.97
CA LYS A 234 -18.29 -6.70 -6.37
C LYS A 234 -17.00 -6.08 -5.78
N THR A 235 -17.01 -4.78 -5.52
CA THR A 235 -15.85 -4.04 -4.98
C THR A 235 -15.23 -4.69 -3.73
N TRP A 236 -16.06 -5.23 -2.83
CA TRP A 236 -15.58 -5.90 -1.62
C TRP A 236 -14.78 -7.19 -1.92
N VAL A 237 -15.13 -7.91 -2.99
CA VAL A 237 -14.38 -9.10 -3.44
C VAL A 237 -13.01 -8.70 -3.96
N LYS A 238 -12.91 -7.59 -4.69
CA LYS A 238 -11.63 -7.05 -5.18
C LYS A 238 -10.73 -6.60 -4.03
N ILE A 239 -11.30 -6.01 -2.97
CA ILE A 239 -10.58 -5.62 -1.76
C ILE A 239 -10.01 -6.86 -1.04
N LEU A 240 -10.82 -7.91 -0.87
CA LEU A 240 -10.34 -9.19 -0.32
C LEU A 240 -9.28 -9.83 -1.23
N GLY A 241 -9.46 -9.71 -2.56
CA GLY A 241 -8.47 -10.11 -3.54
C GLY A 241 -7.12 -9.43 -3.33
N ALA A 242 -7.10 -8.10 -3.13
CA ALA A 242 -5.87 -7.36 -2.87
C ALA A 242 -5.16 -7.83 -1.59
N ILE A 243 -5.92 -8.11 -0.51
CA ILE A 243 -5.37 -8.66 0.73
C ILE A 243 -4.79 -10.07 0.49
N ALA A 244 -5.54 -10.94 -0.15
CA ALA A 244 -5.09 -12.31 -0.47
C ALA A 244 -3.86 -12.28 -1.40
N GLY A 245 -3.87 -11.41 -2.40
CA GLY A 245 -2.74 -11.23 -3.33
C GLY A 245 -1.46 -10.79 -2.64
N SER A 246 -1.55 -9.91 -1.64
CA SER A 246 -0.40 -9.51 -0.83
C SER A 246 0.17 -10.68 -0.02
N VAL A 247 -0.68 -11.49 0.56
CA VAL A 247 -0.27 -12.69 1.30
C VAL A 247 0.42 -13.67 0.36
N VAL A 248 -0.18 -13.96 -0.80
CA VAL A 248 0.42 -14.86 -1.82
C VAL A 248 1.76 -14.32 -2.31
N TYR A 249 1.85 -13.03 -2.61
CA TYR A 249 3.10 -12.40 -3.00
C TYR A 249 4.20 -12.60 -1.95
N ARG A 250 3.89 -12.42 -0.67
CA ARG A 250 4.85 -12.65 0.42
C ARG A 250 5.26 -14.11 0.57
N PHE A 251 4.37 -15.05 0.33
CA PHE A 251 4.74 -16.47 0.28
C PHE A 251 5.72 -16.76 -0.86
N ILE A 252 5.51 -16.19 -2.05
CA ILE A 252 6.42 -16.35 -3.18
C ILE A 252 7.81 -15.82 -2.82
N ILE A 253 7.90 -14.63 -2.22
CA ILE A 253 9.18 -14.06 -1.78
C ILE A 253 9.82 -14.90 -0.67
N ALA A 254 9.07 -15.43 0.29
CA ALA A 254 9.58 -16.29 1.35
C ALA A 254 10.16 -17.62 0.80
N ILE A 255 9.55 -18.17 -0.24
CA ILE A 255 10.07 -19.35 -0.95
C ILE A 255 11.35 -19.00 -1.73
N ALA A 256 11.37 -17.84 -2.42
CA ALA A 256 12.53 -17.38 -3.18
C ALA A 256 13.77 -17.17 -2.28
N LEU A 257 13.56 -16.57 -1.08
CA LEU A 257 14.65 -16.42 -0.09
C LEU A 257 15.22 -17.76 0.39
N ARG A 258 14.46 -18.83 0.32
CA ARG A 258 14.91 -20.16 0.74
C ARG A 258 15.77 -20.89 -0.29
N LEU A 259 15.82 -20.39 -1.52
CA LEU A 259 16.70 -20.89 -2.59
C LEU A 259 18.12 -20.31 -2.47
N ASP A 260 18.51 -19.83 -1.27
CA ASP A 260 19.81 -19.19 -0.95
C ASP A 260 20.14 -18.00 -1.87
N LEU A 261 19.10 -17.31 -2.36
CA LEU A 261 19.28 -16.11 -3.16
C LEU A 261 19.67 -14.93 -2.26
N PRO A 262 20.69 -14.14 -2.63
CA PRO A 262 21.08 -12.95 -1.88
C PRO A 262 19.92 -11.99 -1.68
N SER A 263 19.86 -11.32 -0.53
CA SER A 263 18.81 -10.35 -0.21
C SER A 263 18.72 -9.19 -1.22
N GLU A 264 19.84 -8.85 -1.85
CA GLU A 264 19.94 -7.85 -2.91
C GLU A 264 19.14 -8.21 -4.16
N CYS A 265 18.98 -9.51 -4.43
CA CYS A 265 18.20 -10.02 -5.56
C CYS A 265 16.69 -9.95 -5.35
N LEU A 266 16.19 -9.64 -4.15
CA LEU A 266 14.74 -9.57 -3.87
C LEU A 266 14.03 -8.53 -4.72
N LYS A 267 14.64 -7.37 -4.98
CA LYS A 267 14.08 -6.33 -5.85
C LYS A 267 13.97 -6.80 -7.29
N LEU A 268 14.96 -7.55 -7.79
CA LEU A 268 14.95 -8.14 -9.13
C LEU A 268 13.84 -9.20 -9.24
N ILE A 269 13.75 -10.09 -8.26
CA ILE A 269 12.72 -11.13 -8.20
C ILE A 269 11.34 -10.49 -8.19
N SER A 270 11.15 -9.46 -7.37
CA SER A 270 9.89 -8.68 -7.32
C SER A 270 9.54 -8.12 -8.70
N ALA A 271 10.49 -7.49 -9.38
CA ALA A 271 10.28 -6.90 -10.71
C ALA A 271 9.91 -7.98 -11.74
N VAL A 272 10.58 -9.15 -11.72
CA VAL A 272 10.26 -10.27 -12.61
C VAL A 272 8.89 -10.84 -12.33
N ILE A 273 8.49 -11.01 -11.06
CA ILE A 273 7.15 -11.49 -10.68
C ILE A 273 6.08 -10.53 -11.21
N VAL A 274 6.28 -9.21 -11.04
CA VAL A 274 5.36 -8.19 -11.54
C VAL A 274 5.27 -8.24 -13.06
N ALA A 275 6.42 -8.30 -13.75
CA ALA A 275 6.45 -8.38 -15.21
C ALA A 275 5.71 -9.61 -15.73
N LEU A 276 5.89 -10.76 -15.09
CA LEU A 276 5.17 -11.99 -15.43
C LEU A 276 3.67 -11.88 -15.11
N ALA A 277 3.31 -11.33 -13.95
CA ALA A 277 1.90 -11.17 -13.55
C ALA A 277 1.13 -10.26 -14.50
N ILE A 278 1.77 -9.19 -15.01
CA ILE A 278 1.17 -8.27 -15.99
C ILE A 278 1.23 -8.85 -17.41
N GLY A 279 2.34 -9.48 -17.77
CA GLY A 279 2.61 -9.97 -19.12
C GLY A 279 1.81 -11.22 -19.49
N LEU A 280 1.63 -12.16 -18.57
CA LEU A 280 0.92 -13.43 -18.86
C LEU A 280 -0.51 -13.22 -19.38
N PRO A 281 -1.37 -12.41 -18.78
CA PRO A 281 -2.71 -12.15 -19.31
C PRO A 281 -2.68 -11.48 -20.70
N ALA A 282 -1.71 -10.59 -20.94
CA ALA A 282 -1.55 -9.91 -22.23
C ALA A 282 -1.10 -10.90 -23.33
N ILE A 283 -0.16 -11.79 -23.02
CA ILE A 283 0.30 -12.85 -23.92
C ILE A 283 -0.84 -13.81 -24.24
N GLN A 284 -1.61 -14.24 -23.24
CA GLN A 284 -2.77 -15.12 -23.43
C GLN A 284 -3.88 -14.48 -24.26
N ALA A 285 -4.10 -13.16 -24.12
CA ALA A 285 -5.05 -12.42 -24.95
C ALA A 285 -4.57 -12.30 -26.41
N GLY A 286 -3.26 -12.13 -26.63
CA GLY A 286 -2.66 -12.10 -27.97
C GLY A 286 -2.60 -13.44 -28.69
N LEU A 287 -2.56 -14.55 -27.93
CA LEU A 287 -2.55 -15.91 -28.46
C LEU A 287 -3.95 -16.46 -28.81
N LYS A 288 -5.04 -15.79 -28.37
CA LYS A 288 -6.39 -16.12 -28.85
C LYS A 288 -6.51 -15.71 -30.32
N PRO A 289 -6.72 -16.64 -31.25
CA PRO A 289 -6.90 -16.29 -32.67
C PRO A 289 -8.05 -15.28 -32.74
N LYS A 290 -7.82 -14.15 -33.43
CA LYS A 290 -8.90 -13.26 -33.86
C LYS A 290 -9.86 -14.14 -34.66
N THR A 291 -10.96 -14.57 -34.05
CA THR A 291 -12.08 -15.12 -34.79
C THR A 291 -12.48 -14.03 -35.76
N SER A 292 -12.14 -14.28 -37.04
CA SER A 292 -12.57 -13.52 -38.19
C SER A 292 -14.11 -13.37 -38.07
N GLN A 293 -14.56 -12.18 -37.70
CA GLN A 293 -15.91 -11.76 -38.08
C GLN A 293 -15.84 -11.46 -39.57
N GLY A 294 -15.91 -12.56 -40.34
CA GLY A 294 -16.21 -12.50 -41.73
C GLY A 294 -17.67 -12.11 -41.91
N GLY A 295 -17.87 -11.07 -42.64
CA GLY A 295 -18.93 -10.75 -43.56
C GLY A 295 -20.39 -11.07 -43.20
N LYS A 296 -21.14 -10.01 -42.98
CA LYS A 296 -22.28 -9.73 -43.91
C LYS A 296 -22.72 -8.28 -43.67
#